data_2d272e74f1dbd22fd509a8d2bba356e5
#
_entry.id   2d272e74f1dbd22fd509a8d2bba356e5
#
_cell.length_a   1.000
_cell.length_b   1.000
_cell.length_c   1.000
_cell.angle_alpha   90.00
_cell.angle_beta   90.00
_cell.angle_gamma   90.00
#
_symmetry.space_group_name_H-M   'P 1'
#
loop_
_entity.id
_entity.type
_entity.pdbx_description
1 polymer ?
#
loop_
_entity_poly.entity_id
_entity_poly.type
_entity_poly.pdbx_seq_one_letter_code
_entity_poly.pdbx_strand_id
1 'polypeptide(L)'
;MKNFLRFLKYFLGILILLIALLYIFDYDYILKGIKVTYLKGHKTAYIDDYPEFDNRVVKADSLNPQPWPESKNKFIINAYNSVKATDSLKNLNKELHTAAFLIIKNDSIWFEDYYDQYSAKSKTNSFSMAKSVVVALLGKAIRDGYITSIDEPVSHFYPQYDIRLTVGDLASMSSGLNWNESYYNPFGQTAKAYFDDNIRKVILDLKVVDTPGKNFKYLSGSTELLAMVLEEATNKTLS
;
A
#
# COMPACT_ATOMS: atom_id res chain seq x y z
N MET A 1 11.37 -0.51 -49.51
CA MET A 1 10.55 0.61 -48.97
C MET A 1 9.06 0.28 -48.91
N LYS A 2 8.38 -0.12 -49.98
CA LYS A 2 6.92 -0.47 -49.99
C LYS A 2 6.54 -1.59 -49.03
N ASN A 3 7.33 -2.65 -48.91
CA ASN A 3 7.05 -3.79 -48.04
C ASN A 3 7.25 -3.42 -46.56
N PHE A 4 8.22 -2.57 -46.22
CA PHE A 4 8.42 -2.04 -44.86
C PHE A 4 7.23 -1.16 -44.44
N LEU A 5 6.74 -0.27 -45.32
CA LEU A 5 5.57 0.56 -45.05
C LEU A 5 4.29 -0.27 -44.89
N ARG A 6 4.12 -1.38 -45.62
CA ARG A 6 3.01 -2.31 -45.40
C ARG A 6 3.13 -3.00 -44.02
N PHE A 7 4.30 -3.53 -43.71
CA PHE A 7 4.55 -4.14 -42.41
C PHE A 7 4.23 -3.15 -41.25
N LEU A 8 4.72 -1.90 -41.36
CA LEU A 8 4.47 -0.87 -40.36
C LEU A 8 2.97 -0.56 -40.20
N LYS A 9 2.21 -0.48 -41.32
CA LYS A 9 0.75 -0.28 -41.25
C LYS A 9 0.03 -1.42 -40.55
N TYR A 10 0.35 -2.67 -40.85
CA TYR A 10 -0.26 -3.81 -40.18
C TYR A 10 0.14 -3.87 -38.70
N PHE A 11 1.39 -3.62 -38.39
CA PHE A 11 1.88 -3.56 -37.01
C PHE A 11 1.14 -2.48 -36.19
N LEU A 12 1.03 -1.27 -36.71
CA LEU A 12 0.28 -0.19 -36.05
C LEU A 12 -1.20 -0.52 -35.92
N GLY A 13 -1.81 -1.14 -36.96
CA GLY A 13 -3.21 -1.57 -36.89
C GLY A 13 -3.45 -2.62 -35.78
N ILE A 14 -2.57 -3.58 -35.66
CA ILE A 14 -2.63 -4.60 -34.60
C ILE A 14 -2.42 -3.95 -33.22
N LEU A 15 -1.47 -3.05 -33.10
CA LEU A 15 -1.21 -2.34 -31.84
C LEU A 15 -2.42 -1.52 -31.40
N ILE A 16 -3.05 -0.78 -32.32
CA ILE A 16 -4.27 -0.01 -32.02
C ILE A 16 -5.40 -0.95 -31.60
N LEU A 17 -5.56 -2.09 -32.30
CA LEU A 17 -6.57 -3.09 -31.94
C LEU A 17 -6.33 -3.66 -30.53
N LEU A 18 -5.08 -3.99 -30.20
CA LEU A 18 -4.73 -4.51 -28.88
C LEU A 18 -5.02 -3.47 -27.78
N ILE A 19 -4.66 -2.21 -28.02
CA ILE A 19 -4.98 -1.11 -27.07
C ILE A 19 -6.51 -0.98 -26.92
N ALA A 20 -7.26 -1.00 -28.02
CA ALA A 20 -8.72 -0.92 -27.96
C ALA A 20 -9.33 -2.09 -27.19
N LEU A 21 -8.79 -3.30 -27.35
CA LEU A 21 -9.23 -4.46 -26.58
C LEU A 21 -8.95 -4.31 -25.07
N LEU A 22 -7.81 -3.73 -24.69
CA LEU A 22 -7.54 -3.46 -23.28
C LEU A 22 -8.62 -2.54 -22.67
N TYR A 23 -9.04 -1.48 -23.35
CA TYR A 23 -10.13 -0.61 -22.90
C TYR A 23 -11.50 -1.31 -22.89
N ILE A 24 -11.82 -2.11 -23.91
CA ILE A 24 -13.10 -2.84 -23.99
C ILE A 24 -13.25 -3.84 -22.83
N PHE A 25 -12.16 -4.49 -22.44
CA PHE A 25 -12.17 -5.53 -21.39
C PHE A 25 -11.75 -5.03 -20.01
N ASP A 26 -11.65 -3.71 -19.77
CA ASP A 26 -11.28 -3.13 -18.47
C ASP A 26 -9.87 -3.56 -17.99
N TYR A 27 -8.92 -3.61 -18.95
CA TYR A 27 -7.51 -3.92 -18.71
C TYR A 27 -6.57 -2.75 -19.08
N ASP A 28 -7.10 -1.55 -19.29
CA ASP A 28 -6.32 -0.36 -19.67
C ASP A 28 -5.33 0.05 -18.58
N TYR A 29 -5.58 -0.30 -17.31
CA TYR A 29 -4.63 -0.14 -16.21
C TYR A 29 -3.25 -0.79 -16.49
N ILE A 30 -3.19 -1.80 -17.37
CA ILE A 30 -1.92 -2.44 -17.81
C ILE A 30 -1.02 -1.41 -18.52
N LEU A 31 -1.59 -0.47 -19.27
CA LEU A 31 -0.82 0.59 -19.94
C LEU A 31 -0.15 1.51 -18.91
N LYS A 32 -0.86 1.84 -17.82
CA LYS A 32 -0.31 2.60 -16.68
C LYS A 32 0.81 1.79 -16.00
N GLY A 33 0.58 0.50 -15.75
CA GLY A 33 1.59 -0.40 -15.21
C GLY A 33 2.86 -0.47 -16.06
N ILE A 34 2.73 -0.60 -17.38
CA ILE A 34 3.89 -0.57 -18.31
C ILE A 34 4.64 0.75 -18.19
N LYS A 35 3.93 1.88 -18.17
CA LYS A 35 4.53 3.21 -18.05
C LYS A 35 5.30 3.38 -16.73
N VAL A 36 4.68 2.99 -15.61
CA VAL A 36 5.22 3.24 -14.26
C VAL A 36 6.33 2.26 -13.91
N THR A 37 6.31 1.05 -14.45
CA THR A 37 7.30 -0.01 -14.12
C THR A 37 8.30 -0.25 -15.24
N TYR A 38 7.86 -0.89 -16.33
CA TYR A 38 8.77 -1.41 -17.37
C TYR A 38 9.53 -0.31 -18.12
N LEU A 39 8.87 0.82 -18.45
CA LEU A 39 9.55 1.93 -19.13
C LEU A 39 10.54 2.65 -18.23
N LYS A 40 10.49 2.44 -16.91
CA LYS A 40 11.46 2.92 -15.93
C LYS A 40 12.54 1.90 -15.59
N GLY A 41 12.52 0.73 -16.22
CA GLY A 41 13.49 -0.34 -16.01
C GLY A 41 13.20 -1.24 -14.81
N HIS A 42 11.99 -1.14 -14.21
CA HIS A 42 11.58 -1.99 -13.10
C HIS A 42 10.66 -3.13 -13.59
N LYS A 43 10.59 -4.23 -12.84
CA LYS A 43 9.71 -5.38 -13.14
C LYS A 43 8.43 -5.37 -12.32
N THR A 44 8.37 -4.54 -11.29
CA THR A 44 7.26 -4.37 -10.36
C THR A 44 7.29 -2.96 -9.80
N ALA A 45 6.31 -2.59 -8.98
CA ALA A 45 6.31 -1.32 -8.26
C ALA A 45 7.61 -1.09 -7.49
N TYR A 46 8.07 0.15 -7.48
CA TYR A 46 9.34 0.55 -6.91
C TYR A 46 9.16 1.61 -5.82
N ILE A 47 10.14 1.73 -4.94
CA ILE A 47 10.08 2.60 -3.76
C ILE A 47 9.89 4.09 -4.13
N ASP A 48 10.40 4.50 -5.30
CA ASP A 48 10.34 5.90 -5.77
C ASP A 48 9.18 6.18 -6.73
N ASP A 49 8.26 5.24 -6.93
CA ASP A 49 7.13 5.40 -7.84
C ASP A 49 5.99 6.26 -7.27
N TYR A 50 6.07 6.71 -6.01
CA TYR A 50 5.01 7.47 -5.35
C TYR A 50 4.52 8.71 -6.13
N PRO A 51 5.33 9.41 -6.96
CA PRO A 51 4.84 10.56 -7.73
C PRO A 51 3.93 10.18 -8.90
N GLU A 52 3.90 8.90 -9.29
CA GLU A 52 3.07 8.40 -10.39
C GLU A 52 1.63 8.06 -9.95
N PHE A 53 1.35 8.18 -8.66
CA PHE A 53 0.06 7.91 -8.06
C PHE A 53 -0.53 9.17 -7.46
N ASP A 54 -1.85 9.29 -7.54
CA ASP A 54 -2.56 10.35 -6.84
C ASP A 54 -2.30 10.25 -5.35
N ASN A 55 -1.94 11.36 -4.74
CA ASN A 55 -1.64 11.41 -3.32
C ASN A 55 -2.15 12.72 -2.70
N ARG A 56 -2.41 12.66 -1.41
CA ARG A 56 -2.74 13.84 -0.59
C ARG A 56 -1.68 14.05 0.46
N VAL A 57 -1.39 15.31 0.74
CA VAL A 57 -0.46 15.69 1.79
C VAL A 57 -1.24 15.91 3.07
N VAL A 58 -1.07 15.00 4.03
CA VAL A 58 -1.57 15.19 5.40
C VAL A 58 -0.57 16.07 6.14
N LYS A 59 -1.00 17.28 6.48
CA LYS A 59 -0.16 18.21 7.28
C LYS A 59 -0.37 17.95 8.76
N ALA A 60 0.70 18.11 9.55
CA ALA A 60 0.56 18.12 11.00
C ALA A 60 -0.35 19.28 11.42
N ASP A 61 -1.25 19.03 12.39
CA ASP A 61 -2.06 20.08 12.98
C ASP A 61 -1.17 21.00 13.83
N SER A 62 -0.87 22.17 13.28
CA SER A 62 -0.04 23.17 13.98
C SER A 62 -0.81 23.95 15.04
N LEU A 63 -2.15 23.93 15.00
CA LEU A 63 -3.00 24.64 15.94
C LEU A 63 -3.28 23.81 17.20
N ASN A 64 -3.39 22.50 17.05
CA ASN A 64 -3.59 21.54 18.15
C ASN A 64 -2.57 20.40 18.03
N PRO A 65 -1.29 20.67 18.22
CA PRO A 65 -0.30 19.61 18.17
C PRO A 65 -0.66 18.58 19.24
N GLN A 66 -0.91 17.33 18.80
CA GLN A 66 -1.02 16.19 19.71
C GLN A 66 0.39 15.64 19.88
N PRO A 67 1.16 16.08 20.88
CA PRO A 67 2.48 15.53 21.07
C PRO A 67 2.33 14.03 21.35
N TRP A 68 3.17 13.24 20.75
CA TRP A 68 3.41 11.92 21.28
C TRP A 68 3.66 12.04 22.78
N PRO A 69 3.15 11.10 23.61
CA PRO A 69 3.52 11.09 25.02
C PRO A 69 5.03 11.26 25.09
N GLU A 70 5.46 12.36 25.68
CA GLU A 70 6.89 12.66 25.76
C GLU A 70 7.58 11.45 26.39
N SER A 71 8.44 10.81 25.63
CA SER A 71 9.38 9.87 26.20
C SER A 71 10.07 10.59 27.34
N LYS A 72 10.07 10.03 28.55
CA LYS A 72 10.80 10.59 29.69
C LYS A 72 12.30 10.72 29.40
N ASN A 73 12.77 10.04 28.37
CA ASN A 73 14.13 10.11 27.86
C ASN A 73 14.13 11.02 26.63
N LYS A 74 14.30 12.31 26.84
CA LYS A 74 14.62 13.23 25.76
C LYS A 74 15.82 12.69 24.99
N PHE A 75 15.78 12.83 23.68
CA PHE A 75 16.88 12.58 22.74
C PHE A 75 18.24 12.75 23.42
N ILE A 76 19.00 11.69 23.62
CA ILE A 76 20.33 11.80 24.18
C ILE A 76 21.24 12.27 23.05
N ILE A 77 21.25 13.59 22.84
CA ILE A 77 21.99 14.27 21.77
C ILE A 77 23.46 13.80 21.73
N ASN A 78 24.05 13.55 22.89
CA ASN A 78 25.44 13.13 23.01
C ASN A 78 25.72 11.69 22.56
N ALA A 79 24.68 10.85 22.43
CA ALA A 79 24.79 9.45 22.01
C ALA A 79 24.32 9.23 20.56
N TYR A 80 23.66 10.22 19.95
CA TYR A 80 23.19 10.14 18.59
C TYR A 80 24.37 10.01 17.61
N ASN A 81 24.33 8.96 16.80
CA ASN A 81 25.38 8.64 15.82
C ASN A 81 26.83 8.64 16.37
N SER A 82 26.99 8.50 17.69
CA SER A 82 28.32 8.42 18.33
C SER A 82 29.05 7.12 17.96
N VAL A 83 28.32 6.06 17.66
CA VAL A 83 28.85 4.77 17.21
C VAL A 83 28.72 4.68 15.70
N LYS A 84 29.81 4.36 15.02
CA LYS A 84 29.81 4.16 13.57
C LYS A 84 29.35 2.75 13.23
N ALA A 85 28.62 2.63 12.11
CA ALA A 85 28.27 1.34 11.56
C ALA A 85 29.53 0.54 11.23
N THR A 86 29.51 -0.77 11.54
CA THR A 86 30.57 -1.69 11.12
C THR A 86 30.57 -1.84 9.61
N ASP A 87 31.71 -2.23 9.05
CA ASP A 87 31.80 -2.46 7.61
C ASP A 87 30.88 -3.61 7.15
N SER A 88 30.69 -4.62 8.00
CA SER A 88 29.73 -5.68 7.74
C SER A 88 28.30 -5.15 7.60
N LEU A 89 27.85 -4.27 8.49
CA LEU A 89 26.52 -3.65 8.40
C LEU A 89 26.38 -2.75 7.16
N LYS A 90 27.40 -1.96 6.84
CA LYS A 90 27.40 -1.11 5.63
C LYS A 90 27.30 -1.95 4.35
N ASN A 91 28.09 -3.03 4.28
CA ASN A 91 28.07 -3.94 3.12
C ASN A 91 26.71 -4.62 2.97
N LEU A 92 26.11 -5.08 4.07
CA LEU A 92 24.78 -5.66 4.07
C LEU A 92 23.71 -4.65 3.58
N ASN A 93 23.73 -3.43 4.10
CA ASN A 93 22.78 -2.40 3.69
C ASN A 93 22.95 -2.02 2.21
N LYS A 94 24.18 -2.00 1.70
CA LYS A 94 24.46 -1.77 0.28
C LYS A 94 23.96 -2.93 -0.59
N GLU A 95 24.16 -4.17 -0.18
CA GLU A 95 23.68 -5.37 -0.89
C GLU A 95 22.17 -5.42 -0.95
N LEU A 96 21.49 -5.03 0.15
CA LEU A 96 20.04 -4.99 0.25
C LEU A 96 19.40 -3.73 -0.36
N HIS A 97 20.19 -2.80 -0.91
CA HIS A 97 19.73 -1.51 -1.39
C HIS A 97 18.86 -0.77 -0.35
N THR A 98 19.33 -0.79 0.92
CA THR A 98 18.64 -0.14 2.03
C THR A 98 18.61 1.37 1.81
N ALA A 99 17.44 1.99 1.90
CA ALA A 99 17.31 3.44 1.80
C ALA A 99 17.69 4.15 3.12
N ALA A 100 17.26 3.58 4.24
CA ALA A 100 17.53 4.11 5.59
C ALA A 100 17.64 2.97 6.61
N PHE A 101 18.49 3.13 7.60
CA PHE A 101 18.65 2.21 8.71
C PHE A 101 18.67 2.99 10.03
N LEU A 102 17.71 2.71 10.92
CA LEU A 102 17.55 3.39 12.20
C LEU A 102 17.60 2.39 13.35
N ILE A 103 18.25 2.79 14.45
CA ILE A 103 18.17 2.09 15.72
C ILE A 103 17.57 3.03 16.75
N ILE A 104 16.45 2.60 17.34
CA ILE A 104 15.77 3.29 18.43
C ILE A 104 16.16 2.58 19.74
N LYS A 105 16.64 3.33 20.71
CA LYS A 105 17.02 2.84 22.02
C LYS A 105 16.38 3.72 23.09
N ASN A 106 15.59 3.11 24.00
CA ASN A 106 14.89 3.84 25.06
C ASN A 106 14.08 5.03 24.52
N ASP A 107 13.26 4.75 23.47
CA ASP A 107 12.40 5.72 22.78
C ASP A 107 13.14 6.90 22.11
N SER A 108 14.44 6.79 21.92
CA SER A 108 15.25 7.81 21.26
C SER A 108 16.01 7.24 20.07
N ILE A 109 16.14 8.00 18.98
CA ILE A 109 16.97 7.61 17.86
C ILE A 109 18.43 7.64 18.35
N TRP A 110 19.03 6.45 18.41
CA TRP A 110 20.39 6.29 18.84
C TRP A 110 21.36 6.28 17.64
N PHE A 111 20.95 5.68 16.53
CA PHE A 111 21.70 5.62 15.30
C PHE A 111 20.75 5.76 14.11
N GLU A 112 21.13 6.53 13.11
CA GLU A 112 20.51 6.56 11.80
C GLU A 112 21.54 6.76 10.71
N ASP A 113 21.33 6.07 9.60
CA ASP A 113 22.19 6.18 8.41
C ASP A 113 21.30 6.07 7.16
N TYR A 114 21.72 6.75 6.10
CA TYR A 114 21.00 6.82 4.83
C TYR A 114 21.94 6.41 3.72
N TYR A 115 21.42 5.64 2.75
CA TYR A 115 22.22 5.05 1.69
C TYR A 115 21.77 5.56 0.33
N ASP A 116 22.64 5.41 -0.66
CA ASP A 116 22.45 5.89 -2.01
C ASP A 116 22.11 7.40 -2.03
N GLN A 117 21.00 7.79 -2.60
CA GLN A 117 20.56 9.20 -2.67
C GLN A 117 19.51 9.57 -1.61
N TYR A 118 19.22 8.66 -0.66
CA TYR A 118 18.18 8.89 0.34
C TYR A 118 18.69 9.72 1.52
N SER A 119 17.76 10.35 2.22
CA SER A 119 17.99 11.21 3.38
C SER A 119 16.75 11.19 4.29
N ALA A 120 16.85 11.83 5.46
CA ALA A 120 15.69 12.03 6.35
C ALA A 120 14.51 12.78 5.70
N LYS A 121 14.73 13.46 4.57
CA LYS A 121 13.69 14.20 3.83
C LYS A 121 13.16 13.46 2.61
N SER A 122 13.73 12.31 2.28
CA SER A 122 13.27 11.51 1.14
C SER A 122 11.85 11.00 1.38
N LYS A 123 11.08 10.99 0.29
CA LYS A 123 9.74 10.42 0.26
C LYS A 123 9.79 9.13 -0.53
N THR A 124 9.07 8.14 -0.06
CA THR A 124 9.02 6.82 -0.70
C THR A 124 7.61 6.25 -0.63
N ASN A 125 7.32 5.25 -1.46
CA ASN A 125 6.17 4.40 -1.23
C ASN A 125 6.30 3.71 0.14
N SER A 126 5.23 3.71 0.90
CA SER A 126 5.17 3.00 2.19
C SER A 126 4.90 1.51 2.01
N PHE A 127 4.38 1.11 0.85
CA PHE A 127 3.89 -0.24 0.60
C PHE A 127 3.03 -0.76 1.77
N SER A 128 3.27 -1.98 2.19
CA SER A 128 2.47 -2.63 3.24
C SER A 128 2.58 -2.02 4.64
N MET A 129 3.50 -1.09 4.88
CA MET A 129 3.50 -0.31 6.13
C MET A 129 2.20 0.47 6.32
N ALA A 130 1.55 0.91 5.23
CA ALA A 130 0.24 1.57 5.29
C ALA A 130 -0.83 0.73 5.98
N LYS A 131 -0.75 -0.62 5.92
CA LYS A 131 -1.70 -1.52 6.58
C LYS A 131 -1.72 -1.32 8.10
N SER A 132 -0.56 -1.07 8.71
CA SER A 132 -0.48 -0.77 10.15
C SER A 132 -1.18 0.54 10.51
N VAL A 133 -1.11 1.53 9.63
CA VAL A 133 -1.82 2.81 9.82
C VAL A 133 -3.34 2.59 9.74
N VAL A 134 -3.82 1.80 8.78
CA VAL A 134 -5.25 1.47 8.65
C VAL A 134 -5.76 0.75 9.90
N VAL A 135 -5.01 -0.21 10.45
CA VAL A 135 -5.38 -0.91 11.69
C VAL A 135 -5.36 0.05 12.90
N ALA A 136 -4.41 0.98 12.97
CA ALA A 136 -4.41 2.00 14.01
C ALA A 136 -5.64 2.93 13.91
N LEU A 137 -6.08 3.26 12.70
CA LEU A 137 -7.31 4.02 12.47
C LEU A 137 -8.56 3.23 12.84
N LEU A 138 -8.58 1.89 12.69
CA LEU A 138 -9.66 1.04 13.22
C LEU A 138 -9.75 1.19 14.75
N GLY A 139 -8.61 1.09 15.45
CA GLY A 139 -8.58 1.30 16.91
C GLY A 139 -9.10 2.69 17.31
N LYS A 140 -8.78 3.72 16.53
CA LYS A 140 -9.31 5.07 16.73
C LYS A 140 -10.83 5.13 16.47
N ALA A 141 -11.32 4.53 15.40
CA ALA A 141 -12.75 4.50 15.06
C ALA A 141 -13.58 3.80 16.13
N ILE A 142 -13.07 2.70 16.71
CA ILE A 142 -13.70 2.01 17.83
C ILE A 142 -13.72 2.91 19.07
N ARG A 143 -12.59 3.52 19.44
CA ARG A 143 -12.49 4.44 20.58
C ARG A 143 -13.46 5.62 20.46
N ASP A 144 -13.60 6.14 19.26
CA ASP A 144 -14.44 7.33 19.00
C ASP A 144 -15.94 6.95 18.77
N GLY A 145 -16.30 5.65 18.83
CA GLY A 145 -17.67 5.14 18.74
C GLY A 145 -18.25 5.03 17.32
N TYR A 146 -17.43 5.13 16.27
CA TYR A 146 -17.86 4.94 14.88
C TYR A 146 -18.02 3.47 14.52
N ILE A 147 -17.27 2.60 15.17
CA ILE A 147 -17.32 1.14 15.07
C ILE A 147 -17.46 0.61 16.48
N THR A 148 -18.33 -0.36 16.70
CA THR A 148 -18.67 -0.83 18.07
C THR A 148 -17.55 -1.69 18.68
N SER A 149 -16.95 -2.57 17.91
CA SER A 149 -15.86 -3.46 18.33
C SER A 149 -15.16 -4.08 17.13
N ILE A 150 -14.12 -4.86 17.37
CA ILE A 150 -13.46 -5.67 16.32
C ILE A 150 -14.39 -6.77 15.78
N ASP A 151 -15.44 -7.14 16.51
CA ASP A 151 -16.40 -8.19 16.13
C ASP A 151 -17.54 -7.61 15.27
N GLU A 152 -17.53 -6.31 14.97
CA GLU A 152 -18.58 -5.71 14.15
C GLU A 152 -18.55 -6.28 12.73
N PRO A 153 -19.73 -6.78 12.23
CA PRO A 153 -19.81 -7.35 10.90
C PRO A 153 -19.57 -6.32 9.80
N VAL A 154 -18.77 -6.69 8.80
CA VAL A 154 -18.54 -5.88 7.60
C VAL A 154 -19.84 -5.60 6.85
N SER A 155 -20.81 -6.51 6.95
CA SER A 155 -22.13 -6.38 6.31
C SER A 155 -22.97 -5.20 6.85
N HIS A 156 -22.65 -4.62 8.00
CA HIS A 156 -23.29 -3.39 8.47
C HIS A 156 -22.94 -2.18 7.59
N PHE A 157 -21.79 -2.20 6.95
CA PHE A 157 -21.30 -1.15 6.05
C PHE A 157 -21.49 -1.53 4.58
N TYR A 158 -21.28 -2.82 4.26
CA TYR A 158 -21.37 -3.40 2.92
C TYR A 158 -22.22 -4.67 2.94
N PRO A 159 -23.55 -4.56 2.75
CA PRO A 159 -24.51 -5.66 2.95
C PRO A 159 -24.29 -6.92 2.10
N GLN A 160 -23.49 -6.83 1.03
CA GLN A 160 -23.19 -7.99 0.18
C GLN A 160 -22.22 -9.00 0.81
N TYR A 161 -21.56 -8.64 1.91
CA TYR A 161 -20.64 -9.55 2.61
C TYR A 161 -21.36 -10.44 3.64
N ASP A 162 -20.78 -11.61 3.90
CA ASP A 162 -21.27 -12.55 4.90
C ASP A 162 -21.25 -11.90 6.30
N ILE A 163 -22.33 -12.06 7.06
CA ILE A 163 -22.48 -11.51 8.43
C ILE A 163 -21.38 -12.00 9.38
N ARG A 164 -20.74 -13.13 9.09
CA ARG A 164 -19.64 -13.68 9.88
C ARG A 164 -18.31 -13.01 9.65
N LEU A 165 -18.17 -12.25 8.53
CA LEU A 165 -16.96 -11.48 8.26
C LEU A 165 -16.95 -10.22 9.12
N THR A 166 -15.99 -10.11 10.04
CA THR A 166 -15.86 -8.98 10.95
C THR A 166 -14.73 -8.02 10.51
N VAL A 167 -14.74 -6.80 11.05
CA VAL A 167 -13.64 -5.84 10.84
C VAL A 167 -12.33 -6.37 11.46
N GLY A 168 -12.40 -7.16 12.52
CA GLY A 168 -11.27 -7.84 13.12
C GLY A 168 -10.65 -8.89 12.21
N ASP A 169 -11.46 -9.64 11.45
CA ASP A 169 -10.97 -10.62 10.46
C ASP A 169 -10.22 -9.95 9.31
N LEU A 170 -10.68 -8.76 8.88
CA LEU A 170 -9.96 -7.95 7.90
C LEU A 170 -8.61 -7.48 8.47
N ALA A 171 -8.61 -6.96 9.70
CA ALA A 171 -7.42 -6.44 10.36
C ALA A 171 -6.37 -7.52 10.67
N SER A 172 -6.81 -8.73 10.99
CA SER A 172 -5.95 -9.87 11.33
C SER A 172 -5.55 -10.74 10.14
N MET A 173 -5.92 -10.35 8.91
CA MET A 173 -5.64 -11.14 7.70
C MET A 173 -6.26 -12.55 7.74
N SER A 174 -7.45 -12.68 8.31
CA SER A 174 -8.21 -13.93 8.39
C SER A 174 -9.57 -13.85 7.73
N SER A 175 -9.74 -12.94 6.76
CA SER A 175 -11.04 -12.62 6.14
C SER A 175 -11.65 -13.73 5.29
N GLY A 176 -10.85 -14.67 4.79
CA GLY A 176 -11.32 -15.69 3.86
C GLY A 176 -11.71 -15.16 2.47
N LEU A 177 -11.31 -13.94 2.09
CA LEU A 177 -11.59 -13.36 0.78
C LEU A 177 -10.81 -14.06 -0.35
N ASN A 178 -11.38 -14.08 -1.54
CA ASN A 178 -10.81 -14.67 -2.75
C ASN A 178 -9.76 -13.78 -3.45
N TRP A 179 -9.07 -12.94 -2.68
CA TRP A 179 -7.96 -12.12 -3.19
C TRP A 179 -6.74 -12.98 -3.56
N ASN A 180 -6.14 -12.68 -4.71
CA ASN A 180 -4.87 -13.27 -5.13
C ASN A 180 -3.74 -12.25 -4.99
N GLU A 181 -2.85 -12.49 -4.03
CA GLU A 181 -1.68 -11.64 -3.73
C GLU A 181 -0.51 -11.92 -4.70
N SER A 182 -0.75 -11.85 -6.00
CA SER A 182 0.29 -12.05 -7.03
C SER A 182 0.83 -10.70 -7.51
N TYR A 183 2.12 -10.46 -7.31
CA TYR A 183 2.82 -9.26 -7.76
C TYR A 183 3.38 -9.36 -9.19
N TYR A 184 3.26 -10.52 -9.84
CA TYR A 184 3.83 -10.79 -11.16
C TYR A 184 2.77 -11.01 -12.24
N ASN A 185 1.51 -11.13 -11.86
CA ASN A 185 0.41 -11.32 -12.81
C ASN A 185 -0.19 -9.97 -13.21
N PRO A 186 0.06 -9.46 -14.42
CA PRO A 186 -0.49 -8.17 -14.86
C PRO A 186 -2.01 -8.17 -14.99
N PHE A 187 -2.65 -9.34 -15.08
CA PHE A 187 -4.10 -9.50 -15.12
C PHE A 187 -4.69 -9.82 -13.74
N GLY A 188 -3.86 -9.84 -12.70
CA GLY A 188 -4.27 -10.17 -11.34
C GLY A 188 -4.90 -8.98 -10.59
N GLN A 189 -5.62 -9.30 -9.51
CA GLN A 189 -6.27 -8.31 -8.65
C GLN A 189 -5.26 -7.32 -8.06
N THR A 190 -4.06 -7.76 -7.69
CA THR A 190 -3.00 -6.88 -7.15
C THR A 190 -2.57 -5.83 -8.17
N ALA A 191 -2.33 -6.23 -9.43
CA ALA A 191 -1.97 -5.29 -10.48
C ALA A 191 -3.12 -4.32 -10.79
N LYS A 192 -4.34 -4.83 -10.83
CA LYS A 192 -5.53 -4.01 -11.02
C LYS A 192 -5.69 -3.02 -9.89
N ALA A 193 -5.61 -3.43 -8.63
CA ALA A 193 -5.70 -2.53 -7.47
C ALA A 193 -4.58 -1.47 -7.44
N TYR A 194 -3.42 -1.78 -8.00
CA TYR A 194 -2.28 -0.87 -8.01
C TYR A 194 -2.34 0.20 -9.11
N PHE A 195 -2.90 -0.13 -10.28
CA PHE A 195 -2.85 0.71 -11.46
C PHE A 195 -4.21 1.16 -12.00
N ASP A 196 -5.32 0.53 -11.58
CA ASP A 196 -6.68 0.91 -11.95
C ASP A 196 -7.10 2.19 -11.21
N ASP A 197 -7.90 3.01 -11.86
CA ASP A 197 -8.42 4.24 -11.25
C ASP A 197 -9.67 3.98 -10.38
N ASN A 198 -10.24 2.75 -10.40
CA ASN A 198 -11.40 2.36 -9.63
C ASN A 198 -11.16 1.15 -8.71
N ILE A 199 -10.25 1.32 -7.74
CA ILE A 199 -9.94 0.29 -6.74
C ILE A 199 -11.19 -0.16 -5.95
N ARG A 200 -12.13 0.75 -5.68
CA ARG A 200 -13.37 0.44 -4.95
C ARG A 200 -14.16 -0.68 -5.63
N LYS A 201 -14.30 -0.65 -6.95
CA LYS A 201 -14.96 -1.72 -7.72
C LYS A 201 -14.24 -3.06 -7.56
N VAL A 202 -12.91 -3.06 -7.66
CA VAL A 202 -12.08 -4.27 -7.50
C VAL A 202 -12.31 -4.93 -6.14
N ILE A 203 -12.42 -4.12 -5.08
CA ILE A 203 -12.60 -4.62 -3.72
C ILE A 203 -14.04 -5.11 -3.49
N LEU A 204 -15.04 -4.39 -3.99
CA LEU A 204 -16.45 -4.80 -3.81
C LEU A 204 -16.83 -6.06 -4.59
N ASP A 205 -16.05 -6.45 -5.60
CA ASP A 205 -16.23 -7.71 -6.34
C ASP A 205 -15.66 -8.94 -5.58
N LEU A 206 -14.94 -8.74 -4.48
CA LEU A 206 -14.38 -9.83 -3.68
C LEU A 206 -15.51 -10.64 -3.01
N LYS A 207 -15.26 -11.95 -2.90
CA LYS A 207 -16.17 -12.91 -2.25
C LYS A 207 -15.49 -13.58 -1.08
N VAL A 208 -16.25 -13.86 -0.03
CA VAL A 208 -15.81 -14.74 1.06
C VAL A 208 -15.89 -16.17 0.55
N VAL A 209 -14.75 -16.86 0.45
CA VAL A 209 -14.62 -18.23 -0.08
C VAL A 209 -14.07 -19.22 0.95
N ASP A 210 -13.63 -18.73 2.10
CA ASP A 210 -13.20 -19.53 3.25
C ASP A 210 -13.87 -18.98 4.52
N THR A 211 -13.83 -19.75 5.60
CA THR A 211 -14.45 -19.35 6.89
C THR A 211 -13.68 -18.17 7.50
N PRO A 212 -14.31 -16.99 7.69
CA PRO A 212 -13.68 -15.86 8.35
C PRO A 212 -13.19 -16.21 9.76
N GLY A 213 -12.12 -15.59 10.19
CA GLY A 213 -11.51 -15.77 11.52
C GLY A 213 -10.75 -17.07 11.73
N LYS A 214 -10.74 -17.98 10.73
CA LYS A 214 -10.18 -19.32 10.93
C LYS A 214 -8.71 -19.45 10.52
N ASN A 215 -8.37 -18.96 9.33
CA ASN A 215 -7.05 -19.15 8.74
C ASN A 215 -6.41 -17.81 8.41
N PHE A 216 -5.16 -17.63 8.81
CA PHE A 216 -4.37 -16.51 8.38
C PHE A 216 -4.00 -16.66 6.89
N LYS A 217 -4.29 -15.63 6.10
CA LYS A 217 -3.82 -15.51 4.73
C LYS A 217 -3.57 -14.03 4.44
N TYR A 218 -2.33 -13.70 4.09
CA TYR A 218 -1.98 -12.33 3.77
C TYR A 218 -2.67 -11.86 2.50
N LEU A 219 -3.58 -10.90 2.62
CA LEU A 219 -4.42 -10.40 1.53
C LEU A 219 -4.51 -8.88 1.59
N SER A 220 -3.90 -8.17 0.64
CA SER A 220 -4.02 -6.70 0.55
C SER A 220 -5.46 -6.25 0.40
N GLY A 221 -6.31 -7.01 -0.31
CA GLY A 221 -7.73 -6.74 -0.43
C GLY A 221 -8.49 -6.66 0.90
N SER A 222 -8.02 -7.38 1.94
CA SER A 222 -8.60 -7.25 3.29
C SER A 222 -8.37 -5.87 3.89
N THR A 223 -7.17 -5.32 3.75
CA THR A 223 -6.87 -3.98 4.26
C THR A 223 -7.59 -2.89 3.46
N GLU A 224 -7.69 -3.05 2.15
CA GLU A 224 -8.42 -2.10 1.30
C GLU A 224 -9.91 -2.09 1.65
N LEU A 225 -10.53 -3.27 1.89
CA LEU A 225 -11.90 -3.34 2.36
C LEU A 225 -12.06 -2.71 3.75
N LEU A 226 -11.10 -2.94 4.68
CA LEU A 226 -11.11 -2.30 5.99
C LEU A 226 -11.01 -0.78 5.87
N ALA A 227 -10.17 -0.27 4.97
CA ALA A 227 -10.07 1.15 4.67
C ALA A 227 -11.42 1.73 4.21
N MET A 228 -12.10 1.02 3.30
CA MET A 228 -13.44 1.41 2.83
C MET A 228 -14.49 1.37 3.95
N VAL A 229 -14.43 0.39 4.86
CA VAL A 229 -15.30 0.32 6.05
C VAL A 229 -15.08 1.54 6.95
N LEU A 230 -13.82 1.94 7.17
CA LEU A 230 -13.50 3.12 7.97
C LEU A 230 -14.04 4.40 7.36
N GLU A 231 -13.95 4.56 6.05
CA GLU A 231 -14.53 5.71 5.34
C GLU A 231 -16.05 5.75 5.47
N GLU A 232 -16.72 4.60 5.31
CA GLU A 232 -18.19 4.50 5.44
C GLU A 232 -18.63 4.79 6.87
N ALA A 233 -17.99 4.16 7.86
CA ALA A 233 -18.33 4.34 9.28
C ALA A 233 -18.16 5.78 9.75
N THR A 234 -17.13 6.48 9.28
CA THR A 234 -16.79 7.82 9.74
C THR A 234 -17.37 8.93 8.87
N ASN A 235 -17.86 8.60 7.67
CA ASN A 235 -18.21 9.55 6.61
C ASN A 235 -17.09 10.55 6.31
N LYS A 236 -15.84 10.08 6.34
CA LYS A 236 -14.61 10.84 6.07
C LYS A 236 -13.70 10.03 5.17
N THR A 237 -12.89 10.72 4.38
CA THR A 237 -11.80 10.06 3.67
C THR A 237 -10.65 9.72 4.64
N LEU A 238 -9.85 8.71 4.32
CA LEU A 238 -8.69 8.33 5.14
C LEU A 238 -7.54 9.36 5.08
N SER A 239 -7.70 10.36 4.28
CA SER A 239 -6.71 11.43 4.08
C SER A 239 -7.28 12.80 4.45
#